data_0b4c7a1a0482e0e69f37ddf0a15f0e30
#
_entry.id   0b4c7a1a0482e0e69f37ddf0a15f0e30
#
_cell.length_a   1.000
_cell.length_b   1.000
_cell.length_c   1.000
_cell.angle_alpha   90.00
_cell.angle_beta   90.00
_cell.angle_gamma   90.00
#
_symmetry.space_group_name_H-M   'P 1'
#
loop_
_entity.id
_entity.type
_entity.pdbx_description
1 polymer ?
#
loop_
_entity_poly.entity_id
_entity_poly.type
_entity_poly.pdbx_seq_one_letter_code
_entity_poly.pdbx_strand_id
1 'polypeptide(L)'
;MEQILLFFISSLALTLMPGPDILFVVNQSLEKRKNGIITSLGLCTGLIFHTMFLVFGLSALIESNKSLITFLKYFGTIYLFYLAYIEIKSENKINKSLDSKLFLRGLYMNLINPKVLIFFIAYFPNFLFSDTIKISNQFL
;
A
#
# COMPACT_ATOMS: atom_id res chain seq x y z
N MET A 1 -6.29 17.98 13.26
CA MET A 1 -5.36 18.42 12.18
C MET A 1 -4.06 17.62 12.19
N GLU A 2 -3.46 17.38 13.34
CA GLU A 2 -2.20 16.60 13.43
C GLU A 2 -2.28 15.20 12.84
N GLN A 3 -3.35 14.46 13.08
CA GLN A 3 -3.54 13.10 12.54
C GLN A 3 -3.62 13.09 11.02
N ILE A 4 -4.28 14.07 10.41
CA ILE A 4 -4.37 14.18 8.95
C ILE A 4 -2.99 14.48 8.36
N LEU A 5 -2.23 15.35 9.00
CA LEU A 5 -0.87 15.69 8.57
C LEU A 5 0.06 14.47 8.68
N LEU A 6 -0.01 13.74 9.79
CA LEU A 6 0.76 12.52 10.00
C LEU A 6 0.38 11.45 8.97
N PHE A 7 -0.91 11.27 8.69
CA PHE A 7 -1.37 10.36 7.65
C PHE A 7 -0.81 10.73 6.28
N PHE A 8 -0.89 12.01 5.92
CA PHE A 8 -0.38 12.50 4.64
C PHE A 8 1.14 12.28 4.51
N ILE A 9 1.92 12.65 5.53
CA ILE A 9 3.38 12.49 5.54
C ILE A 9 3.75 11.01 5.46
N SER A 10 3.08 10.15 6.20
CA SER A 10 3.35 8.71 6.21
C SER A 10 2.99 8.03 4.90
N SER A 11 1.86 8.41 4.30
CA SER A 11 1.44 7.91 2.99
C SER A 11 2.40 8.36 1.89
N LEU A 12 2.87 9.60 1.97
CA LEU A 12 3.87 10.13 1.04
C LEU A 12 5.22 9.40 1.20
N ALA A 13 5.68 9.20 2.43
CA ALA A 13 6.90 8.47 2.71
C ALA A 13 6.83 7.02 2.18
N LEU A 14 5.71 6.33 2.40
CA LEU A 14 5.48 4.98 1.87
C LEU A 14 5.50 4.95 0.34
N THR A 15 4.88 5.95 -0.29
CA THR A 15 4.83 6.06 -1.75
C THR A 15 6.19 6.34 -2.35
N LEU A 16 7.01 7.18 -1.71
CA LEU A 16 8.35 7.51 -2.17
C LEU A 16 9.38 6.42 -1.88
N MET A 17 9.08 5.50 -0.94
CA MET A 17 9.96 4.39 -0.62
C MET A 17 10.08 3.47 -1.84
N PRO A 18 11.28 3.32 -2.43
CA PRO A 18 11.48 2.49 -3.60
C PRO A 18 11.08 1.05 -3.27
N GLY A 19 10.24 0.48 -4.10
CA GLY A 19 9.76 -0.88 -4.00
C GLY A 19 9.64 -1.49 -5.39
N PRO A 20 9.37 -2.80 -5.51
CA PRO A 20 9.27 -3.48 -6.80
C PRO A 20 8.21 -2.85 -7.72
N ASP A 21 7.18 -2.27 -7.14
CA ASP A 21 6.11 -1.54 -7.81
C ASP A 21 6.62 -0.27 -8.51
N ILE A 22 7.35 0.58 -7.78
CA ILE A 22 7.94 1.82 -8.33
C ILE A 22 8.98 1.50 -9.40
N LEU A 23 9.86 0.55 -9.13
CA LEU A 23 10.90 0.15 -10.07
C LEU A 23 10.29 -0.39 -11.37
N PHE A 24 9.21 -1.16 -11.28
CA PHE A 24 8.52 -1.65 -12.46
C PHE A 24 7.91 -0.51 -13.28
N VAL A 25 7.25 0.46 -12.61
CA VAL A 25 6.71 1.65 -13.30
C VAL A 25 7.83 2.45 -13.99
N VAL A 26 8.95 2.68 -13.29
CA VAL A 26 10.09 3.40 -13.86
C VAL A 26 10.62 2.67 -15.10
N ASN A 27 10.82 1.36 -15.03
CA ASN A 27 11.28 0.57 -16.16
C ASN A 27 10.33 0.65 -17.36
N GLN A 28 9.03 0.52 -17.13
CA GLN A 28 8.03 0.63 -18.18
C GLN A 28 7.97 2.07 -18.76
N SER A 29 8.20 3.08 -17.93
CA SER A 29 8.24 4.48 -18.36
C SER A 29 9.46 4.79 -19.22
N LEU A 30 10.62 4.19 -18.92
CA LEU A 30 11.83 4.31 -19.71
C LEU A 30 11.70 3.68 -21.11
N GLU A 31 10.90 2.63 -21.24
CA GLU A 31 10.60 2.05 -22.56
C GLU A 31 9.66 2.94 -23.37
N LYS A 32 8.51 3.27 -22.78
CA LYS A 32 7.50 4.18 -23.35
C LYS A 32 6.72 4.85 -22.22
N ARG A 33 6.58 6.17 -22.26
CA ARG A 33 5.77 6.94 -21.30
C ARG A 33 4.37 6.37 -21.13
N LYS A 34 3.73 5.91 -22.21
CA LYS A 34 2.40 5.28 -22.19
C LYS A 34 2.38 4.00 -21.35
N ASN A 35 3.43 3.19 -21.42
CA ASN A 35 3.53 1.95 -20.64
C ASN A 35 3.55 2.24 -19.14
N GLY A 36 4.35 3.22 -18.71
CA GLY A 36 4.38 3.66 -17.32
C GLY A 36 3.02 4.15 -16.82
N ILE A 37 2.32 4.95 -17.62
CA ILE A 37 0.97 5.43 -17.28
C ILE A 37 -0.01 4.26 -17.11
N ILE A 38 -0.03 3.30 -18.04
CA ILE A 38 -0.93 2.13 -17.96
C ILE A 38 -0.62 1.28 -16.73
N THR A 39 0.66 1.07 -16.43
CA THR A 39 1.09 0.33 -15.24
C THR A 39 0.68 1.05 -13.95
N SER A 40 0.89 2.37 -13.89
CA SER A 40 0.48 3.19 -12.74
C SER A 40 -1.03 3.16 -12.51
N LEU A 41 -1.84 3.20 -13.56
CA LEU A 41 -3.29 3.05 -13.44
C LEU A 41 -3.68 1.69 -12.84
N GLY A 42 -2.98 0.62 -13.22
CA GLY A 42 -3.16 -0.69 -12.59
C GLY A 42 -2.83 -0.68 -11.09
N LEU A 43 -1.69 -0.10 -10.70
CA LEU A 43 -1.30 0.06 -9.29
C LEU A 43 -2.33 0.88 -8.50
N CYS A 44 -2.78 2.01 -9.03
CA CYS A 44 -3.80 2.84 -8.37
C CYS A 44 -5.13 2.10 -8.21
N THR A 45 -5.52 1.29 -9.20
CA THR A 45 -6.71 0.44 -9.07
C THR A 45 -6.56 -0.57 -7.93
N GLY A 46 -5.36 -1.14 -7.75
CA GLY A 46 -5.06 -2.02 -6.60
C GLY A 46 -5.25 -1.33 -5.25
N LEU A 47 -4.87 -0.05 -5.12
CA LEU A 47 -5.13 0.72 -3.89
C LEU A 47 -6.62 0.87 -3.59
N ILE A 48 -7.46 1.03 -4.62
CA ILE A 48 -8.92 1.08 -4.45
C ILE A 48 -9.42 -0.24 -3.84
N PHE A 49 -8.94 -1.38 -4.34
CA PHE A 49 -9.30 -2.69 -3.77
C PHE A 49 -8.84 -2.84 -2.31
N HIS A 50 -7.63 -2.40 -1.97
CA HIS A 50 -7.17 -2.40 -0.58
C HIS A 50 -8.04 -1.51 0.30
N THR A 51 -8.42 -0.32 -0.16
CA THR A 51 -9.32 0.58 0.57
C THR A 51 -10.68 -0.07 0.78
N MET A 52 -11.28 -0.67 -0.27
CA MET A 52 -12.56 -1.37 -0.15
C MET A 52 -12.47 -2.54 0.83
N PHE A 53 -11.41 -3.35 0.76
CA PHE A 53 -11.18 -4.44 1.70
C PHE A 53 -11.07 -3.93 3.15
N LEU A 54 -10.39 -2.81 3.37
CA LEU A 54 -10.27 -2.20 4.68
C LEU A 54 -11.61 -1.70 5.20
N VAL A 55 -12.35 -0.95 4.38
CA VAL A 55 -13.65 -0.36 4.78
C VAL A 55 -14.68 -1.44 5.12
N PHE A 56 -14.78 -2.48 4.32
CA PHE A 56 -15.82 -3.50 4.47
C PHE A 56 -15.37 -4.73 5.28
N GLY A 57 -14.09 -5.06 5.26
CA GLY A 57 -13.56 -6.27 5.89
C GLY A 57 -12.89 -6.00 7.24
N LEU A 58 -11.94 -5.09 7.27
CA LEU A 58 -11.13 -4.85 8.47
C LEU A 58 -11.92 -4.11 9.56
N SER A 59 -12.92 -3.31 9.21
CA SER A 59 -13.77 -2.62 10.19
C SER A 59 -14.43 -3.61 11.16
N ALA A 60 -14.97 -4.71 10.65
CA ALA A 60 -15.56 -5.76 11.48
C ALA A 60 -14.54 -6.46 12.39
N LEU A 61 -13.30 -6.65 11.93
CA LEU A 61 -12.22 -7.24 12.73
C LEU A 61 -11.75 -6.28 13.84
N ILE A 62 -11.66 -4.99 13.56
CA ILE A 62 -11.27 -3.97 14.54
C ILE A 62 -12.29 -3.91 15.68
N GLU A 63 -13.58 -3.95 15.35
CA GLU A 63 -14.65 -3.94 16.34
C GLU A 63 -14.68 -5.21 17.21
N SER A 64 -14.30 -6.36 16.65
CA SER A 64 -14.40 -7.65 17.34
C SER A 64 -13.22 -7.99 18.26
N ASN A 65 -12.00 -7.52 17.96
CA ASN A 65 -10.82 -7.94 18.72
C ASN A 65 -9.69 -6.89 18.74
N LYS A 66 -9.70 -6.05 19.79
CA LYS A 66 -8.67 -5.01 20.00
C LYS A 66 -7.25 -5.59 20.17
N SER A 67 -7.11 -6.76 20.77
CA SER A 67 -5.79 -7.39 20.97
C SER A 67 -5.18 -7.83 19.65
N LEU A 68 -5.99 -8.36 18.73
CA LEU A 68 -5.55 -8.74 17.39
C LEU A 68 -5.03 -7.52 16.62
N ILE A 69 -5.73 -6.40 16.69
CA ILE A 69 -5.30 -5.16 16.03
C ILE A 69 -3.98 -4.65 16.62
N THR A 70 -3.83 -4.68 17.93
CA THR A 70 -2.56 -4.29 18.58
C THR A 70 -1.41 -5.18 18.12
N PHE A 71 -1.62 -6.50 18.06
CA PHE A 71 -0.64 -7.44 17.52
C PHE A 71 -0.28 -7.12 16.06
N LEU A 72 -1.27 -6.90 15.20
CA LEU A 72 -1.07 -6.56 13.77
C LEU A 72 -0.28 -5.26 13.59
N LYS A 73 -0.53 -4.24 14.43
CA LYS A 73 0.22 -2.98 14.41
C LYS A 73 1.70 -3.19 14.69
N TYR A 74 2.04 -3.90 15.78
CA TYR A 74 3.45 -4.16 16.12
C TYR A 74 4.14 -5.05 15.09
N PHE A 75 3.49 -6.14 14.70
CA PHE A 75 4.01 -7.04 13.67
C PHE A 75 4.22 -6.31 12.34
N GLY A 76 3.24 -5.55 11.89
CA GLY A 76 3.31 -4.78 10.65
C GLY A 76 4.43 -3.73 10.68
N THR A 77 4.60 -3.05 11.82
CA THR A 77 5.68 -2.06 11.98
C THR A 77 7.05 -2.74 11.84
N ILE A 78 7.30 -3.84 12.55
CA ILE A 78 8.55 -4.60 12.45
C ILE A 78 8.78 -5.08 11.00
N TYR A 79 7.75 -5.58 10.36
CA TYR A 79 7.83 -6.06 8.99
C TYR A 79 8.11 -4.94 7.97
N LEU A 80 7.55 -3.75 8.14
CA LEU A 80 7.86 -2.59 7.29
C LEU A 80 9.32 -2.16 7.45
N PHE A 81 9.88 -2.18 8.67
CA PHE A 81 11.31 -1.94 8.88
C PHE A 81 12.17 -3.01 8.21
N TYR A 82 11.77 -4.28 8.29
CA TYR A 82 12.46 -5.37 7.61
C TYR A 82 12.45 -5.21 6.09
N LEU A 83 11.30 -4.83 5.50
CA LEU A 83 11.21 -4.54 4.06
C LEU A 83 12.11 -3.36 3.67
N ALA A 84 12.11 -2.28 4.45
CA ALA A 84 12.99 -1.13 4.22
C ALA A 84 14.46 -1.54 4.22
N TYR A 85 14.87 -2.37 5.16
CA TYR A 85 16.22 -2.89 5.23
C TYR A 85 16.62 -3.73 4.01
N ILE A 86 15.73 -4.63 3.57
CA ILE A 86 15.98 -5.43 2.35
C ILE A 86 16.09 -4.54 1.12
N GLU A 87 15.20 -3.56 0.98
CA GLU A 87 15.19 -2.68 -0.18
C GLU A 87 16.47 -1.84 -0.31
N ILE A 88 17.01 -1.35 0.82
CA ILE A 88 18.29 -0.63 0.85
C ILE A 88 19.45 -1.52 0.38
N LYS A 89 19.40 -2.83 0.67
CA LYS A 89 20.44 -3.79 0.27
C LYS A 89 20.22 -4.39 -1.13
N SER A 90 19.04 -4.21 -1.71
CA SER A 90 18.71 -4.81 -3.00
C SER A 90 19.44 -4.11 -4.14
N GLU A 91 20.20 -4.89 -4.91
CA GLU A 91 20.68 -4.45 -6.23
C GLU A 91 19.54 -4.55 -7.24
N ASN A 92 18.94 -3.41 -7.56
CA ASN A 92 17.80 -3.34 -8.46
C ASN A 92 18.20 -3.68 -9.90
N LYS A 93 17.92 -4.91 -10.31
CA LYS A 93 18.09 -5.33 -11.71
C LYS A 93 16.88 -4.90 -12.53
N ILE A 94 17.14 -4.04 -13.51
CA ILE A 94 16.15 -3.60 -14.50
C ILE A 94 15.83 -4.79 -15.42
N ASN A 95 14.72 -5.45 -15.21
CA ASN A 95 14.22 -6.48 -16.11
C ASN A 95 13.31 -5.85 -17.17
N LYS A 96 13.78 -5.84 -18.42
CA LYS A 96 12.97 -5.46 -19.59
C LYS A 96 11.94 -6.56 -19.83
N SER A 97 10.66 -6.27 -19.65
CA SER A 97 9.58 -7.16 -20.06
C SER A 97 8.62 -6.42 -20.98
N LEU A 98 8.64 -6.80 -22.24
CA LEU A 98 7.62 -6.42 -23.23
C LEU A 98 6.34 -7.20 -22.89
N ASP A 99 5.41 -6.59 -22.18
CA ASP A 99 4.17 -7.26 -21.80
C ASP A 99 2.95 -6.45 -22.28
N SER A 100 2.06 -7.13 -22.99
CA SER A 100 0.81 -6.55 -23.48
C SER A 100 -0.22 -6.30 -22.37
N LYS A 101 -0.01 -6.83 -21.16
CA LYS A 101 -0.95 -6.78 -20.02
C LYS A 101 -0.49 -5.88 -18.87
N LEU A 102 0.12 -4.73 -19.20
CA LEU A 102 0.74 -3.83 -18.23
C LEU A 102 -0.20 -3.37 -17.11
N PHE A 103 -1.46 -3.09 -17.43
CA PHE A 103 -2.46 -2.72 -16.44
C PHE A 103 -2.69 -3.84 -15.41
N LEU A 104 -2.96 -5.05 -15.89
CA LEU A 104 -3.19 -6.20 -15.01
C LEU A 104 -1.95 -6.52 -14.18
N ARG A 105 -0.77 -6.37 -14.77
CA ARG A 105 0.48 -6.61 -14.06
C ARG A 105 0.69 -5.58 -12.94
N GLY A 106 0.43 -4.30 -13.20
CA GLY A 106 0.42 -3.27 -12.18
C GLY A 106 -0.59 -3.56 -11.07
N LEU A 107 -1.83 -3.94 -11.44
CA LEU A 107 -2.88 -4.32 -10.51
C LEU A 107 -2.46 -5.48 -9.60
N TYR A 108 -2.03 -6.60 -10.18
CA TYR A 108 -1.58 -7.77 -9.39
C TYR A 108 -0.37 -7.44 -8.52
N MET A 109 0.59 -6.68 -9.05
CA MET A 109 1.78 -6.28 -8.32
C MET A 109 1.42 -5.47 -7.07
N ASN A 110 0.43 -4.57 -7.15
CA ASN A 110 -0.05 -3.82 -6.00
C ASN A 110 -0.82 -4.72 -5.03
N LEU A 111 -1.75 -5.55 -5.51
CA LEU A 111 -2.57 -6.42 -4.66
C LEU A 111 -1.74 -7.42 -3.84
N ILE A 112 -0.65 -7.93 -4.42
CA ILE A 112 0.23 -8.90 -3.74
C ILE A 112 1.37 -8.18 -3.00
N ASN A 113 1.54 -6.86 -3.18
CA ASN A 113 2.63 -6.12 -2.55
C ASN A 113 2.49 -6.11 -1.03
N PRO A 114 3.37 -6.82 -0.30
CA PRO A 114 3.26 -6.92 1.15
C PRO A 114 3.43 -5.55 1.84
N LYS A 115 4.19 -4.64 1.24
CA LYS A 115 4.37 -3.26 1.74
C LYS A 115 3.02 -2.54 1.82
N VAL A 116 2.24 -2.59 0.74
CA VAL A 116 0.93 -1.95 0.65
C VAL A 116 -0.07 -2.62 1.58
N LEU A 117 -0.15 -3.95 1.53
CA LEU A 117 -1.08 -4.72 2.35
C LEU A 117 -0.88 -4.45 3.84
N ILE A 118 0.36 -4.49 4.33
CA ILE A 118 0.66 -4.28 5.74
C ILE A 118 0.44 -2.83 6.16
N PHE A 119 0.72 -1.86 5.29
CA PHE A 119 0.38 -0.47 5.56
C PHE A 119 -1.13 -0.32 5.81
N PHE A 120 -1.97 -0.90 4.95
CA PHE A 120 -3.41 -0.83 5.12
C PHE A 120 -3.90 -1.55 6.39
N ILE A 121 -3.35 -2.71 6.71
CA ILE A 121 -3.81 -3.50 7.87
C ILE A 121 -3.26 -2.96 9.20
N ALA A 122 -1.97 -2.64 9.26
CA ALA A 122 -1.31 -2.33 10.52
C ALA A 122 -1.22 -0.84 10.83
N TYR A 123 -1.10 -0.01 9.80
CA TYR A 123 -0.84 1.41 9.97
C TYR A 123 -2.09 2.26 9.84
N PHE A 124 -2.94 1.98 8.87
CA PHE A 124 -4.15 2.76 8.58
C PHE A 124 -5.13 2.86 9.76
N PRO A 125 -5.35 1.81 10.59
CA PRO A 125 -6.23 1.92 11.76
C PRO A 125 -5.80 2.94 12.82
N ASN A 126 -4.56 3.43 12.77
CA ASN A 126 -4.10 4.49 13.69
C ASN A 126 -4.69 5.87 13.38
N PHE A 127 -5.29 6.03 12.20
CA PHE A 127 -5.87 7.29 11.73
C PHE A 127 -7.40 7.32 11.81
N LEU A 128 -7.99 6.42 12.60
CA LEU A 128 -9.41 6.49 12.93
C LEU A 128 -9.65 7.72 13.81
N PHE A 129 -10.53 8.61 13.36
CA PHE A 129 -10.72 9.93 13.96
C PHE A 129 -11.76 9.94 15.09
N SER A 130 -12.58 8.91 15.23
CA SER A 130 -13.67 8.87 16.20
C SER A 130 -14.03 7.45 16.62
N ASP A 131 -14.13 7.23 17.92
CA ASP A 131 -14.63 5.97 18.50
C ASP A 131 -16.17 5.86 18.45
N THR A 132 -16.87 6.97 18.14
CA THR A 132 -18.34 7.04 18.15
C THR A 132 -18.97 6.89 16.77
N ILE A 133 -18.21 7.11 15.70
CA ILE A 133 -18.67 6.96 14.31
C ILE A 133 -18.24 5.58 13.81
N LYS A 134 -19.16 4.84 13.17
CA LYS A 134 -18.82 3.56 12.54
C LYS A 134 -17.60 3.73 11.64
N ILE A 135 -16.66 2.80 11.73
CA ILE A 135 -15.38 2.84 11.01
C ILE A 135 -15.61 3.02 9.51
N SER A 136 -16.59 2.32 8.93
CA SER A 136 -16.95 2.47 7.52
C SER A 136 -17.31 3.91 7.11
N ASN A 137 -17.93 4.67 8.00
CA ASN A 137 -18.34 6.05 7.72
C ASN A 137 -17.20 7.07 7.87
N GLN A 138 -16.06 6.67 8.43
CA GLN A 138 -14.88 7.54 8.56
C GLN A 138 -14.01 7.54 7.30
N PHE A 139 -14.25 6.56 6.39
CA PHE A 139 -13.50 6.37 5.15
C PHE A 139 -14.29 6.70 3.89
N LEU A 140 -15.56 7.04 4.04
CA LEU A 140 -16.44 7.52 2.97
C LEU A 140 -16.58 9.04 3.01
#